data_89151113a56adafb945924354d0e9d2b
#
_entry.id   89151113a56adafb945924354d0e9d2b
#
_cell.length_a   1.000
_cell.length_b   1.000
_cell.length_c   1.000
_cell.angle_alpha   90.00
_cell.angle_beta   90.00
_cell.angle_gamma   90.00
#
_symmetry.space_group_name_H-M   'P 1'
#
loop_
_entity.id
_entity.type
_entity.pdbx_description
1 polymer ?
#
loop_
_entity_poly.entity_id
_entity_poly.type
_entity_poly.pdbx_seq_one_letter_code
_entity_poly.pdbx_strand_id
1 'polypeptide(L)'
;MVKTSVLNDCLNAINNAEKAGKRQVMIRPSSKVIVKFLTVMQRHGYIGEFEEVDDHRNGKIVIQLNGRINKTGVISPRYNVQLRDLEKWVVKLLPSRQFGYIVLTTSAGIMDHEEARRKHVAGKVLGFFY
;
A
#
# COMPACT_ATOMS: atom_id res chain seq x y z
N MET A 1 16.10 18.26 4.10
CA MET A 1 14.66 18.16 4.31
C MET A 1 14.29 16.73 4.73
N VAL A 2 13.55 16.62 5.78
CA VAL A 2 13.10 15.32 6.24
C VAL A 2 11.93 14.86 5.37
N LYS A 3 12.02 13.66 4.83
CA LYS A 3 10.91 13.11 4.09
C LYS A 3 9.79 12.76 5.05
N THR A 4 8.62 13.31 4.83
CA THR A 4 7.46 13.02 5.65
C THR A 4 6.90 11.64 5.42
N SER A 5 7.15 11.05 4.24
CA SER A 5 6.65 9.73 3.93
C SER A 5 7.46 9.08 2.82
N VAL A 6 8.23 8.07 3.20
CA VAL A 6 8.93 7.20 2.24
C VAL A 6 7.91 6.36 1.49
N LEU A 7 6.83 5.95 2.16
CA LEU A 7 5.76 5.18 1.54
C LEU A 7 5.08 5.98 0.42
N ASN A 8 4.87 7.27 0.62
CA ASN A 8 4.28 8.13 -0.41
C ASN A 8 5.15 8.16 -1.67
N ASP A 9 6.47 8.31 -1.51
CA ASP A 9 7.39 8.29 -2.64
C ASP A 9 7.35 6.95 -3.38
N CYS A 10 7.29 5.86 -2.62
CA CYS A 10 7.18 4.52 -3.19
C CYS A 10 5.92 4.37 -4.03
N LEU A 11 4.78 4.74 -3.49
CA LEU A 11 3.51 4.60 -4.20
C LEU A 11 3.41 5.53 -5.40
N ASN A 12 3.98 6.73 -5.32
CA ASN A 12 4.05 7.62 -6.47
C ASN A 12 4.89 7.03 -7.60
N ALA A 13 6.02 6.39 -7.26
CA ALA A 13 6.85 5.73 -8.26
C ALA A 13 6.08 4.60 -8.94
N ILE A 14 5.31 3.83 -8.19
CA ILE A 14 4.47 2.75 -8.74
C ILE A 14 3.40 3.33 -9.67
N ASN A 15 2.72 4.40 -9.24
CA ASN A 15 1.69 5.04 -10.07
C ASN A 15 2.27 5.54 -11.38
N ASN A 16 3.42 6.20 -11.32
CA ASN A 16 4.07 6.74 -12.51
C ASN A 16 4.51 5.62 -13.46
N ALA A 17 5.04 4.53 -12.94
CA ALA A 17 5.45 3.39 -13.74
C ALA A 17 4.26 2.73 -14.43
N GLU A 18 3.13 2.59 -13.73
CA GLU A 18 1.91 2.03 -14.31
C GLU A 18 1.34 2.92 -15.41
N LYS A 19 1.34 4.23 -15.20
CA LYS A 19 0.87 5.18 -16.23
C LYS A 19 1.75 5.14 -17.47
N ALA A 20 3.06 4.92 -17.29
CA ALA A 20 4.00 4.84 -18.39
C ALA A 20 3.98 3.47 -19.07
N GLY A 21 3.23 2.51 -18.55
CA GLY A 21 3.16 1.17 -19.10
C GLY A 21 4.39 0.32 -18.85
N LYS A 22 5.19 0.65 -17.85
CA LYS A 22 6.37 -0.13 -17.50
C LYS A 22 5.97 -1.41 -16.81
N ARG A 23 6.75 -2.46 -17.00
CA ARG A 23 6.52 -3.75 -16.36
C ARG A 23 7.27 -3.92 -15.06
N GLN A 24 8.14 -3.00 -14.72
CA GLN A 24 9.02 -3.11 -13.58
C GLN A 24 9.32 -1.73 -13.04
N VAL A 25 9.45 -1.63 -11.73
CA VAL A 25 9.83 -0.38 -11.07
C VAL A 25 10.78 -0.69 -9.93
N MET A 26 11.76 0.18 -9.73
CA MET A 26 12.70 0.08 -8.62
C MET A 26 12.44 1.21 -7.64
N ILE A 27 12.41 0.87 -6.36
CA ILE A 27 12.08 1.79 -5.29
C ILE A 27 13.21 1.86 -4.28
N ARG A 28 13.52 3.05 -3.83
CA ARG A 28 14.47 3.33 -2.74
C ARG A 28 13.89 4.41 -1.84
N PRO A 29 14.18 4.39 -0.55
CA PRO A 29 14.77 3.30 0.22
C PRO A 29 13.74 2.22 0.55
N SER A 30 14.22 1.08 1.06
CA SER A 30 13.35 0.02 1.55
C SER A 30 12.99 0.27 3.00
N SER A 31 11.80 -0.14 3.42
CA SER A 31 11.39 -0.14 4.81
C SER A 31 10.44 -1.29 5.07
N LYS A 32 10.28 -1.66 6.35
CA LYS A 32 9.37 -2.74 6.73
C LYS A 32 7.92 -2.41 6.37
N VAL A 33 7.53 -1.16 6.51
CA VAL A 33 6.17 -0.72 6.16
C VAL A 33 5.91 -0.90 4.68
N ILE A 34 6.87 -0.50 3.85
CA ILE A 34 6.76 -0.64 2.39
C ILE A 34 6.64 -2.12 2.01
N VAL A 35 7.50 -2.98 2.57
CA VAL A 35 7.48 -4.40 2.26
C VAL A 35 6.12 -5.00 2.62
N LYS A 36 5.57 -4.66 3.77
CA LYS A 36 4.27 -5.20 4.19
C LYS A 36 3.12 -4.66 3.35
N PHE A 37 3.18 -3.39 2.97
CA PHE A 37 2.19 -2.80 2.06
C PHE A 37 2.21 -3.53 0.72
N LEU A 38 3.39 -3.75 0.16
CA LEU A 38 3.53 -4.48 -1.10
C LEU A 38 3.07 -5.93 -0.99
N THR A 39 3.28 -6.55 0.16
CA THR A 39 2.79 -7.92 0.40
C THR A 39 1.27 -7.98 0.33
N VAL A 40 0.58 -6.99 0.89
CA VAL A 40 -0.87 -6.90 0.81
C VAL A 40 -1.31 -6.74 -0.65
N MET A 41 -0.66 -5.86 -1.41
CA MET A 41 -0.96 -5.66 -2.83
C MET A 41 -0.73 -6.93 -3.64
N GLN A 42 0.35 -7.64 -3.37
CA GLN A 42 0.68 -8.89 -4.06
C GLN A 42 -0.35 -9.97 -3.75
N ARG A 43 -0.76 -10.05 -2.49
CA ARG A 43 -1.75 -11.04 -2.06
C ARG A 43 -3.06 -10.90 -2.82
N HIS A 44 -3.44 -9.68 -3.15
CA HIS A 44 -4.66 -9.41 -3.91
C HIS A 44 -4.44 -9.37 -5.43
N GLY A 45 -3.22 -9.66 -5.87
CA GLY A 45 -2.93 -9.76 -7.28
C GLY A 45 -2.78 -8.43 -8.01
N TYR A 46 -2.56 -7.33 -7.31
CA TYR A 46 -2.39 -6.03 -7.92
C TYR A 46 -0.98 -5.79 -8.42
N ILE A 47 -0.01 -6.46 -7.84
CA ILE A 47 1.37 -6.46 -8.34
C ILE A 47 1.84 -7.90 -8.48
N GLY A 48 2.89 -8.11 -9.27
CA GLY A 48 3.54 -9.41 -9.37
C GLY A 48 4.53 -9.59 -8.22
N GLU A 49 5.58 -10.33 -8.49
CA GLU A 49 6.60 -10.56 -7.48
C GLU A 49 7.42 -9.30 -7.23
N PHE A 50 7.94 -9.17 -6.04
CA PHE A 50 8.90 -8.13 -5.72
C PHE A 50 10.07 -8.75 -4.97
N GLU A 51 11.23 -8.12 -5.13
CA GLU A 51 12.46 -8.60 -4.55
C GLU A 51 13.17 -7.46 -3.83
N GLU A 52 13.63 -7.73 -2.62
CA GLU A 52 14.36 -6.79 -1.82
C GLU A 52 15.85 -7.02 -2.04
N VAL A 53 16.56 -5.99 -2.49
CA VAL A 53 17.99 -6.07 -2.78
C VAL A 53 18.73 -5.20 -1.77
N ASP A 54 19.68 -5.82 -1.06
CA ASP A 54 20.54 -5.10 -0.12
C ASP A 54 21.72 -4.50 -0.85
N ASP A 55 21.77 -3.17 -0.88
CA ASP A 55 22.86 -2.44 -1.52
C ASP A 55 23.76 -1.74 -0.49
N HIS A 56 23.71 -2.18 0.78
CA HIS A 56 24.50 -1.63 1.91
C HIS A 56 24.17 -0.18 2.24
N ARG A 57 23.07 0.35 1.74
CA ARG A 57 22.62 1.71 2.06
C ARG A 57 21.26 1.67 2.70
N ASN A 58 20.21 1.57 2.17
CA ASN A 58 18.89 1.41 2.82
C ASN A 58 18.10 0.33 2.11
N GLY A 59 18.78 -0.40 1.21
CA GLY A 59 18.12 -1.38 0.40
C GLY A 59 17.31 -0.77 -0.73
N LYS A 60 16.93 -1.60 -1.66
CA LYS A 60 16.03 -1.22 -2.74
C LYS A 60 15.09 -2.39 -3.01
N ILE A 61 13.96 -2.08 -3.61
CA ILE A 61 12.95 -3.08 -3.94
C ILE A 61 12.68 -3.00 -5.43
N VAL A 62 12.74 -4.14 -6.10
CA VAL A 62 12.38 -4.27 -7.50
C VAL A 62 11.01 -4.93 -7.56
N ILE A 63 10.05 -4.27 -8.17
CA ILE A 63 8.65 -4.71 -8.21
C ILE A 63 8.26 -5.02 -9.64
N GLN A 64 7.66 -6.19 -9.85
CA GLN A 64 7.09 -6.55 -11.14
C GLN A 64 5.65 -6.05 -11.20
N LEU A 65 5.33 -5.31 -12.25
CA LEU A 65 3.99 -4.76 -12.44
C LEU A 65 3.23 -5.58 -13.48
N ASN A 66 1.95 -5.78 -13.25
CA ASN A 66 1.11 -6.58 -14.15
C ASN A 66 -0.03 -5.77 -14.80
N GLY A 67 0.00 -4.45 -14.64
CA GLY A 67 -0.98 -3.58 -15.28
C GLY A 67 -2.34 -3.51 -14.60
N ARG A 68 -2.47 -4.06 -13.40
CA ARG A 68 -3.77 -4.09 -12.71
C ARG A 68 -4.04 -2.90 -11.82
N ILE A 69 -2.99 -2.15 -11.45
CA ILE A 69 -3.14 -1.01 -10.57
C ILE A 69 -3.66 0.20 -11.35
N ASN A 70 -4.76 0.78 -10.88
CA ASN A 70 -5.25 2.04 -11.42
C ASN A 70 -4.70 3.21 -10.63
N LYS A 71 -4.70 3.10 -9.31
CA LYS A 71 -4.20 4.16 -8.44
C LYS A 71 -3.79 3.60 -7.09
N THR A 72 -2.72 4.17 -6.53
CA THR A 72 -2.34 3.94 -5.13
C THR A 72 -2.16 5.30 -4.47
N GLY A 73 -2.30 5.33 -3.17
CA GLY A 73 -2.11 6.58 -2.44
C GLY A 73 -1.87 6.35 -0.98
N VAL A 74 -1.28 7.35 -0.33
CA VAL A 74 -1.00 7.36 1.10
C VAL A 74 -1.93 8.37 1.75
N ILE A 75 -2.44 8.02 2.91
CA ILE A 75 -3.24 8.92 3.73
C ILE A 75 -2.33 9.54 4.78
N SER A 76 -2.19 10.86 4.74
CA SER A 76 -1.39 11.60 5.71
C SER A 76 -2.20 12.78 6.22
N PRO A 77 -2.29 12.98 7.56
CA PRO A 77 -1.74 12.13 8.60
C PRO A 77 -2.45 10.77 8.70
N ARG A 78 -1.85 9.85 9.46
CA ARG A 78 -2.44 8.52 9.65
C ARG A 78 -3.58 8.62 10.66
N TYR A 79 -4.80 8.67 10.17
CA TYR A 79 -5.98 8.79 11.02
C TYR A 79 -6.30 7.47 11.72
N ASN A 80 -6.70 7.57 12.98
CA ASN A 80 -7.25 6.41 13.69
C ASN A 80 -8.62 6.08 13.11
N VAL A 81 -8.83 4.81 12.84
CA VAL A 81 -10.10 4.32 12.29
C VAL A 81 -10.61 3.20 13.16
N GLN A 82 -11.84 3.34 13.63
CA GLN A 82 -12.53 2.28 14.37
C GLN A 82 -13.17 1.33 13.36
N LEU A 83 -13.43 0.10 13.81
CA LEU A 83 -14.00 -0.91 12.93
C LEU A 83 -15.32 -0.46 12.30
N ARG A 84 -16.16 0.20 13.06
CA ARG A 84 -17.45 0.72 12.58
C ARG A 84 -17.31 1.85 11.56
N ASP A 85 -16.14 2.52 11.52
CA ASP A 85 -15.90 3.64 10.62
C ASP A 85 -15.25 3.21 9.31
N LEU A 86 -14.82 1.95 9.19
CA LEU A 86 -14.18 1.45 7.99
C LEU A 86 -15.04 1.62 6.74
N GLU A 87 -16.33 1.38 6.85
CA GLU A 87 -17.24 1.50 5.72
C GLU A 87 -17.25 2.92 5.15
N LYS A 88 -17.18 3.92 6.02
CA LYS A 88 -17.14 5.32 5.59
C LYS A 88 -15.89 5.61 4.79
N TRP A 89 -14.74 5.06 5.21
CA TRP A 89 -13.48 5.22 4.49
C TRP A 89 -13.50 4.50 3.15
N VAL A 90 -14.11 3.32 3.10
CA VAL A 90 -14.24 2.57 1.85
C VAL A 90 -15.04 3.38 0.82
N VAL A 91 -16.17 3.92 1.22
CA VAL A 91 -17.02 4.73 0.34
C VAL A 91 -16.28 5.98 -0.14
N LYS A 92 -15.48 6.58 0.75
CA LYS A 92 -14.81 7.85 0.46
C LYS A 92 -13.60 7.68 -0.46
N LEU A 93 -12.83 6.61 -0.29
CA LEU A 93 -11.55 6.44 -0.97
C LEU A 93 -11.60 5.50 -2.17
N LEU A 94 -12.44 4.49 -2.12
CA LEU A 94 -12.47 3.47 -3.15
C LEU A 94 -13.61 3.74 -4.14
N PRO A 95 -13.41 3.38 -5.42
CA PRO A 95 -14.45 3.61 -6.43
C PRO A 95 -15.68 2.73 -6.22
N SER A 96 -15.52 1.59 -5.53
CA SER A 96 -16.60 0.65 -5.27
C SER A 96 -16.30 -0.15 -4.02
N ARG A 97 -17.34 -0.60 -3.32
CA ARG A 97 -17.16 -1.48 -2.15
C ARG A 97 -16.51 -2.81 -2.50
N GLN A 98 -16.62 -3.23 -3.75
CA GLN A 98 -16.10 -4.51 -4.21
C GLN A 98 -14.77 -4.38 -4.92
N PHE A 99 -14.23 -3.16 -5.03
CA PHE A 99 -13.07 -2.90 -5.84
C PHE A 99 -12.07 -2.04 -5.08
N GLY A 100 -10.88 -2.59 -4.88
CA GLY A 100 -9.82 -1.89 -4.19
C GLY A 100 -9.77 -2.19 -2.70
N TYR A 101 -8.71 -1.73 -2.06
CA TYR A 101 -8.43 -2.04 -0.67
C TYR A 101 -7.85 -0.85 0.05
N ILE A 102 -8.23 -0.71 1.32
CA ILE A 102 -7.61 0.25 2.24
C ILE A 102 -6.66 -0.53 3.13
N VAL A 103 -5.44 -0.05 3.26
CA VAL A 103 -4.40 -0.70 4.06
C VAL A 103 -4.30 -0.01 5.41
N LEU A 104 -4.36 -0.82 6.46
CA LEU A 104 -4.34 -0.36 7.84
C LEU A 104 -3.15 -0.93 8.58
N THR A 105 -2.61 -0.17 9.54
CA THR A 105 -1.69 -0.72 10.53
C THR A 105 -2.46 -0.94 11.82
N THR A 106 -2.47 -2.18 12.28
CA THR A 106 -3.23 -2.60 13.47
C THR A 106 -2.30 -3.27 14.47
N SER A 107 -2.83 -3.58 15.66
CA SER A 107 -2.08 -4.33 16.66
C SER A 107 -1.68 -5.73 16.17
N ALA A 108 -2.42 -6.27 15.21
CA ALA A 108 -2.12 -7.58 14.62
C ALA A 108 -1.23 -7.48 13.38
N GLY A 109 -0.79 -6.27 13.00
CA GLY A 109 0.08 -6.04 11.86
C GLY A 109 -0.56 -5.17 10.79
N ILE A 110 0.10 -5.09 9.65
CA ILE A 110 -0.40 -4.34 8.50
C ILE A 110 -1.28 -5.26 7.66
N MET A 111 -2.48 -4.81 7.35
CA MET A 111 -3.46 -5.63 6.64
C MET A 111 -4.44 -4.75 5.88
N ASP A 112 -5.25 -5.38 5.01
CA ASP A 112 -6.30 -4.66 4.31
C ASP A 112 -7.55 -4.53 5.19
N HIS A 113 -8.51 -3.74 4.73
CA HIS A 113 -9.72 -3.47 5.52
C HIS A 113 -10.61 -4.70 5.67
N GLU A 114 -10.62 -5.62 4.72
CA GLU A 114 -11.43 -6.83 4.82
C GLU A 114 -10.87 -7.78 5.86
N GLU A 115 -9.55 -7.95 5.88
CA GLU A 115 -8.89 -8.78 6.88
C GLU A 115 -9.07 -8.19 8.28
N ALA A 116 -8.95 -6.88 8.41
CA ALA A 116 -9.17 -6.20 9.69
C ALA A 116 -10.59 -6.42 10.20
N ARG A 117 -11.56 -6.38 9.30
CA ARG A 117 -12.96 -6.64 9.65
C ARG A 117 -13.16 -8.08 10.13
N ARG A 118 -12.57 -9.04 9.44
CA ARG A 118 -12.67 -10.45 9.84
C ARG A 118 -12.03 -10.71 11.19
N LYS A 119 -10.92 -10.04 11.49
CA LYS A 119 -10.21 -10.21 12.77
C LYS A 119 -10.75 -9.31 13.88
N HIS A 120 -11.72 -8.45 13.57
CA HIS A 120 -12.29 -7.50 14.53
C HIS A 120 -11.23 -6.61 15.16
N VAL A 121 -10.29 -6.13 14.35
CA VAL A 121 -9.25 -5.21 14.81
C VAL A 121 -9.35 -3.91 14.03
N ALA A 122 -8.87 -2.85 14.62
CA ALA A 122 -8.83 -1.54 14.00
C ALA A 122 -7.47 -0.90 14.26
N GLY A 123 -7.18 0.19 13.59
CA GLY A 123 -5.90 0.85 13.73
C GLY A 123 -5.87 2.14 12.95
N LYS A 124 -4.71 2.44 12.36
CA LYS A 124 -4.51 3.67 11.59
C LYS A 124 -4.49 3.36 10.10
N VAL A 125 -5.09 4.24 9.32
CA VAL A 125 -5.07 4.11 7.86
C VAL A 125 -3.69 4.49 7.34
N LEU A 126 -3.08 3.62 6.54
CA LEU A 126 -1.82 3.90 5.86
C LEU A 126 -2.06 4.46 4.47
N GLY A 127 -2.92 3.82 3.71
CA GLY A 127 -3.15 4.20 2.34
C GLY A 127 -4.19 3.30 1.69
N PHE A 128 -4.23 3.34 0.36
CA PHE A 128 -5.20 2.57 -0.40
C PHE A 128 -4.63 2.23 -1.77
N PHE A 129 -5.24 1.25 -2.42
CA PHE A 129 -4.93 0.93 -3.82
C PHE A 129 -6.18 0.35 -4.51
N TYR A 130 -6.26 0.59 -5.80
CA TYR A 130 -7.29 -0.01 -6.64
C TYR A 130 -6.88 -0.04 -8.10
#